data_faa5e9136d06ae07d5311d2a914fa5a4
#
_entry.id   faa5e9136d06ae07d5311d2a914fa5a4
#
_cell.length_a   1.000
_cell.length_b   1.000
_cell.length_c   1.000
_cell.angle_alpha   90.00
_cell.angle_beta   90.00
_cell.angle_gamma   90.00
#
_symmetry.space_group_name_H-M   'P 1'
#
loop_
_entity.id
_entity.type
_entity.pdbx_description
1 polymer ?
#
loop_
_entity_poly.entity_id
_entity_poly.type
_entity_poly.pdbx_seq_one_letter_code
_entity_poly.pdbx_strand_id
1 'polypeptide(L)'
;MIIVHDIFVCKPGNASKMAKLFKEWALVVPKKNVTVLTDMTGQFHRVIVASKFKSLAEYEEESKKMGQTPKEKKVMENFKDMNEMYVSGFREIYKIW
;
A
#
# COMPACT_ATOMS: atom_id res chain seq x y z
N MET A 1 -8.57 15.26 -8.73
CA MET A 1 -8.16 14.31 -7.69
C MET A 1 -7.98 12.93 -8.28
N ILE A 2 -6.99 12.21 -7.81
CA ILE A 2 -6.71 10.84 -8.25
C ILE A 2 -6.70 9.89 -7.06
N ILE A 3 -6.94 8.62 -7.33
CA ILE A 3 -6.76 7.54 -6.37
C ILE A 3 -5.73 6.55 -6.94
N VAL A 4 -4.78 6.15 -6.10
CA VAL A 4 -3.73 5.20 -6.47
C VAL A 4 -3.98 3.90 -5.74
N HIS A 5 -4.04 2.80 -6.50
CA HIS A 5 -4.14 1.45 -5.95
C HIS A 5 -2.83 0.72 -6.22
N ASP A 6 -2.10 0.40 -5.16
CA ASP A 6 -0.99 -0.54 -5.23
C ASP A 6 -1.55 -1.92 -4.89
N ILE A 7 -1.54 -2.82 -5.87
CA ILE A 7 -2.23 -4.10 -5.79
C ILE A 7 -1.19 -5.22 -5.73
N PHE A 8 -1.31 -6.06 -4.72
CA PHE A 8 -0.43 -7.21 -4.52
C PHE A 8 -1.25 -8.49 -4.55
N VAL A 9 -0.87 -9.40 -5.44
CA VAL A 9 -1.45 -10.75 -5.47
C VAL A 9 -0.56 -11.63 -4.61
N CYS A 10 -1.06 -12.02 -3.45
CA CYS A 10 -0.29 -12.72 -2.44
C CYS A 10 -0.35 -14.23 -2.61
N LYS A 11 0.65 -14.91 -2.06
CA LYS A 11 0.62 -16.36 -1.94
C LYS A 11 -0.46 -16.76 -0.94
N PRO A 12 -1.05 -17.97 -1.08
CA PRO A 12 -2.07 -18.43 -0.13
C PRO A 12 -1.60 -18.32 1.32
N GLY A 13 -2.45 -17.77 2.17
CA GLY A 13 -2.15 -17.59 3.59
C GLY A 13 -1.37 -16.33 3.94
N ASN A 14 -0.88 -15.55 2.96
CA ASN A 14 -0.05 -14.38 3.22
C ASN A 14 -0.76 -13.05 3.07
N ALA A 15 -1.98 -13.02 2.51
CA ALA A 15 -2.71 -11.76 2.32
C ALA A 15 -2.98 -11.05 3.64
N SER A 16 -3.42 -11.77 4.67
CA SER A 16 -3.69 -11.18 5.99
C SER A 16 -2.42 -10.64 6.64
N LYS A 17 -1.31 -11.35 6.51
CA LYS A 17 -0.01 -10.91 7.05
C LYS A 17 0.42 -9.62 6.37
N MET A 18 0.31 -9.56 5.06
CA MET A 18 0.69 -8.41 4.27
C MET A 18 -0.21 -7.22 4.55
N ALA A 19 -1.53 -7.45 4.67
CA ALA A 19 -2.48 -6.41 5.01
C ALA A 19 -2.17 -5.78 6.37
N LYS A 20 -1.79 -6.59 7.37
CA LYS A 20 -1.40 -6.09 8.68
C LYS A 20 -0.15 -5.22 8.63
N LEU A 21 0.84 -5.61 7.84
CA LEU A 21 2.06 -4.81 7.65
C LEU A 21 1.73 -3.44 7.04
N PHE A 22 0.91 -3.41 6.00
CA PHE A 22 0.50 -2.14 5.38
C PHE A 22 -0.36 -1.30 6.31
N LYS A 23 -1.18 -1.92 7.15
CA LYS A 23 -1.98 -1.19 8.12
C LYS A 23 -1.09 -0.52 9.17
N GLU A 24 -0.06 -1.21 9.66
CA GLU A 24 0.91 -0.62 10.57
C GLU A 24 1.63 0.56 9.92
N TRP A 25 2.05 0.40 8.68
CA TRP A 25 2.68 1.49 7.94
C TRP A 25 1.73 2.69 7.75
N ALA A 26 0.47 2.43 7.44
CA ALA A 26 -0.53 3.48 7.26
C ALA A 26 -0.74 4.34 8.51
N LEU A 27 -0.49 3.78 9.69
CA LEU A 27 -0.63 4.51 10.96
C LEU A 27 0.52 5.50 11.20
N VAL A 28 1.67 5.29 10.58
CA VAL A 28 2.86 6.11 10.83
C VAL A 28 3.22 7.05 9.69
N VAL A 29 2.60 6.92 8.52
CA VAL A 29 2.84 7.86 7.42
C VAL A 29 2.27 9.23 7.76
N PRO A 30 2.93 10.31 7.32
CA PRO A 30 2.45 11.67 7.60
C PRO A 30 1.05 11.95 7.02
N LYS A 31 0.74 11.37 5.89
CA LYS A 31 -0.53 11.57 5.20
C LYS A 31 -1.54 10.50 5.61
N LYS A 32 -2.70 10.93 6.10
CA LYS A 32 -3.71 10.04 6.70
C LYS A 32 -4.81 9.61 5.71
N ASN A 33 -4.49 9.46 4.43
CA ASN A 33 -5.47 9.09 3.40
C ASN A 33 -5.20 7.72 2.78
N VAL A 34 -4.57 6.85 3.53
CA VAL A 34 -4.23 5.49 3.09
C VAL A 34 -5.25 4.51 3.64
N THR A 35 -5.79 3.67 2.78
CA THR A 35 -6.71 2.60 3.15
C THR A 35 -6.14 1.28 2.66
N VAL A 36 -6.17 0.27 3.51
CA VAL A 36 -5.74 -1.09 3.14
C VAL A 36 -6.98 -1.95 2.93
N LEU A 37 -7.06 -2.57 1.76
CA LEU A 37 -8.21 -3.37 1.35
C LEU A 37 -7.76 -4.80 1.06
N THR A 38 -8.63 -5.76 1.37
CA THR A 38 -8.47 -7.14 0.92
C THR A 38 -9.73 -7.55 0.18
N ASP A 39 -9.61 -8.41 -0.80
CA ASP A 39 -10.76 -8.81 -1.60
C ASP A 39 -11.64 -9.81 -0.83
N MET A 40 -12.95 -9.58 -0.87
CA MET A 40 -13.94 -10.52 -0.34
C MET A 40 -14.55 -11.35 -1.46
N THR A 41 -14.57 -10.79 -2.67
CA THR A 41 -15.03 -11.45 -3.89
C THR A 41 -14.07 -11.13 -5.02
N GLY A 42 -14.12 -11.88 -6.10
CA GLY A 42 -13.26 -11.68 -7.26
C GLY A 42 -12.00 -12.54 -7.17
N GLN A 43 -10.85 -11.96 -7.52
CA GLN A 43 -9.59 -12.66 -7.48
C GLN A 43 -9.13 -12.87 -6.04
N PHE A 44 -8.64 -14.08 -5.72
CA PHE A 44 -8.22 -14.41 -4.36
C PHE A 44 -6.87 -13.79 -3.99
N HIS A 45 -6.69 -13.56 -2.69
CA HIS A 45 -5.42 -13.20 -2.06
C HIS A 45 -4.84 -11.87 -2.51
N ARG A 46 -5.68 -10.90 -2.87
CA ARG A 46 -5.19 -9.55 -3.18
C ARG A 46 -5.19 -8.66 -1.95
N VAL A 47 -4.13 -7.84 -1.85
CA VAL A 47 -4.07 -6.74 -0.90
C VAL A 47 -3.92 -5.47 -1.72
N ILE A 48 -4.76 -4.48 -1.44
CA ILE A 48 -4.74 -3.20 -2.16
C ILE A 48 -4.46 -2.10 -1.16
N VAL A 49 -3.43 -1.31 -1.44
CA VAL A 49 -3.14 -0.09 -0.69
C VAL A 49 -3.67 1.06 -1.51
N ALA A 50 -4.76 1.67 -1.03
CA ALA A 50 -5.44 2.76 -1.73
C ALA A 50 -5.08 4.09 -1.07
N SER A 51 -4.67 5.07 -1.88
CA SER A 51 -4.35 6.40 -1.39
C SER A 51 -4.84 7.46 -2.36
N LYS A 52 -5.19 8.63 -1.84
CA LYS A 52 -5.73 9.74 -2.63
C LYS A 52 -4.74 10.88 -2.67
N PHE A 53 -4.66 11.54 -3.82
CA PHE A 53 -3.82 12.72 -4.04
C PHE A 53 -4.57 13.73 -4.89
N LYS A 54 -4.19 14.99 -4.78
CA LYS A 54 -4.80 16.06 -5.59
C LYS A 54 -4.45 15.90 -7.07
N SER A 55 -3.24 15.43 -7.35
CA SER A 55 -2.70 15.30 -8.71
C SER A 55 -1.56 14.29 -8.76
N LEU A 56 -1.14 13.93 -9.97
CA LEU A 56 0.04 13.10 -10.17
C LEU A 56 1.31 13.75 -9.62
N ALA A 57 1.41 15.08 -9.72
CA ALA A 57 2.56 15.81 -9.19
C ALA A 57 2.63 15.65 -7.67
N GLU A 58 1.51 15.77 -6.96
CA GLU A 58 1.48 15.55 -5.51
C GLU A 58 1.86 14.12 -5.16
N TYR A 59 1.38 13.15 -5.92
CA TYR A 59 1.74 11.75 -5.72
C TYR A 59 3.25 11.53 -5.83
N GLU A 60 3.91 12.10 -6.84
CA GLU A 60 5.35 12.01 -7.00
C GLU A 60 6.10 12.65 -5.82
N GLU A 61 5.67 13.83 -5.39
CA GLU A 61 6.29 14.53 -4.26
C GLU A 61 6.20 13.72 -2.98
N GLU A 62 5.02 13.19 -2.68
CA GLU A 62 4.82 12.38 -1.47
C GLU A 62 5.59 11.07 -1.53
N SER A 63 5.70 10.45 -2.71
CA SER A 63 6.46 9.22 -2.90
C SER A 63 7.94 9.41 -2.59
N LYS A 64 8.50 10.57 -2.95
CA LYS A 64 9.91 10.88 -2.65
C LYS A 64 10.18 11.02 -1.16
N LYS A 65 9.18 11.40 -0.39
CA LYS A 65 9.29 11.58 1.07
C LYS A 65 8.99 10.32 1.85
N MET A 66 8.54 9.28 1.19
CA MET A 66 8.13 8.05 1.84
C MET A 66 9.31 7.33 2.51
N GLY A 67 9.08 6.84 3.72
CA GLY A 67 10.08 6.06 4.46
C GLY A 67 11.17 6.91 5.11
N GLN A 68 11.02 8.24 5.17
CA GLN A 68 12.07 9.12 5.70
C GLN A 68 11.95 9.42 7.20
N THR A 69 10.76 9.27 7.78
CA THR A 69 10.61 9.51 9.22
C THR A 69 11.13 8.31 10.03
N PRO A 70 11.62 8.54 11.27
CA PRO A 70 12.08 7.45 12.12
C PRO A 70 11.01 6.38 12.38
N LYS A 71 9.74 6.79 12.53
CA LYS A 71 8.63 5.87 12.73
C LYS A 71 8.39 5.00 11.50
N GLU A 72 8.43 5.59 10.30
CA GLU A 72 8.30 4.85 9.06
C GLU A 72 9.44 3.85 8.88
N LYS A 73 10.67 4.26 9.12
CA LYS A 73 11.84 3.38 9.01
C LYS A 73 11.71 2.17 9.93
N LYS A 74 11.24 2.37 11.15
CA LYS A 74 11.04 1.29 12.11
C LYS A 74 10.00 0.29 11.63
N VAL A 75 8.88 0.77 11.12
CA VAL A 75 7.82 -0.10 10.59
C VAL A 75 8.29 -0.83 9.33
N MET A 76 9.04 -0.16 8.46
CA MET A 76 9.52 -0.75 7.22
C MET A 76 10.54 -1.88 7.45
N GLU A 77 11.16 -1.95 8.61
CA GLU A 77 12.00 -3.09 8.97
C GLU A 77 11.21 -4.40 8.98
N ASN A 78 9.91 -4.33 9.25
CA ASN A 78 9.03 -5.50 9.23
C ASN A 78 8.70 -5.98 7.81
N PHE A 79 9.06 -5.22 6.79
CA PHE A 79 8.78 -5.52 5.39
C PHE A 79 9.88 -6.34 4.71
N LYS A 80 10.92 -6.71 5.43
CA LYS A 80 12.09 -7.41 4.84
C LYS A 80 11.72 -8.72 4.13
N ASP A 81 10.69 -9.41 4.61
CA ASP A 81 10.24 -10.67 4.03
C ASP A 81 9.06 -10.50 3.08
N MET A 82 8.69 -9.25 2.75
CA MET A 82 7.51 -8.97 1.93
C MET A 82 7.58 -9.60 0.54
N ASN A 83 8.77 -9.65 -0.06
CA ASN A 83 8.94 -10.21 -1.39
C ASN A 83 8.58 -11.70 -1.47
N GLU A 84 8.59 -12.40 -0.34
CA GLU A 84 8.22 -13.80 -0.28
C GLU A 84 6.71 -14.00 -0.11
N MET A 85 5.98 -12.95 0.19
CA MET A 85 4.54 -13.00 0.49
C MET A 85 3.66 -12.85 -0.73
N TYR A 86 4.16 -12.27 -1.82
CA TYR A 86 3.34 -12.03 -2.99
C TYR A 86 3.96 -12.61 -4.27
N VAL A 87 3.09 -12.89 -5.25
CA VAL A 87 3.45 -13.46 -6.54
C VAL A 87 3.67 -12.36 -7.57
N SER A 88 2.83 -11.34 -7.55
CA SER A 88 2.88 -10.23 -8.49
C SER A 88 2.34 -8.97 -7.84
N GLY A 89 2.76 -7.84 -8.37
CA GLY A 89 2.28 -6.54 -7.92
C GLY A 89 2.14 -5.61 -9.11
N PHE A 90 1.14 -4.74 -9.05
CA PHE A 90 0.92 -3.75 -10.09
C PHE A 90 0.22 -2.54 -9.49
N ARG A 91 0.20 -1.45 -10.25
CA ARG A 91 -0.37 -0.18 -9.80
C ARG A 91 -1.41 0.28 -10.80
N GLU A 92 -2.54 0.76 -10.27
CA GLU A 92 -3.60 1.37 -11.07
C GLU A 92 -3.87 2.77 -10.51
N ILE A 93 -3.95 3.75 -11.38
CA ILE A 93 -4.22 5.12 -10.99
C ILE A 93 -5.50 5.55 -11.69
N TYR A 94 -6.46 6.02 -10.91
CA TYR A 94 -7.78 6.41 -11.41
C TYR A 94 -8.01 7.90 -11.17
N LYS A 95 -8.70 8.52 -12.10
CA LYS A 95 -9.18 9.89 -11.93
C LYS A 95 -10.55 9.85 -11.23
N ILE A 96 -10.71 10.65 -10.20
CA ILE A 96 -12.00 10.79 -9.52
C ILE A 96 -12.78 11.90 -10.21
N TRP A 97 -13.98 11.59 -10.66
CA TRP A 97 -14.89 12.53 -11.32
C TRP A 97 -15.71 13.32 -10.30
#